data_ab19c30e41aba994ef68288b6947f732
#
_entry.id   ab19c30e41aba994ef68288b6947f732
#
_cell.length_a   1.000
_cell.length_b   1.000
_cell.length_c   1.000
_cell.angle_alpha   90.00
_cell.angle_beta   90.00
_cell.angle_gamma   90.00
#
_symmetry.space_group_name_H-M   'P 1'
#
loop_
_entity.id
_entity.type
_entity.pdbx_description
1 polymer ?
#
loop_
_entity_poly.entity_id
_entity_poly.type
_entity_poly.pdbx_seq_one_letter_code
_entity_poly.pdbx_strand_id
1 'polypeptide(L)'
;RYSEVLENSRSRDTQGFEKAREIAKDSDAVVLFLGEESILSGEAHSRADIDLPGAQVELVRAIRETGKPVIAVIMAGRPLTLANIVNEVDAILYAWHPGSMGGAAIADLLFGRASPSGKLPVSFPRMVGQVPIYYNQKNTGKPPQPDSIVHIDDIEEKAPQTSLGMTAYHLDAGYE
;
A
#
# COMPACT_ATOMS: atom_id res chain seq x y z
N ARG A 1 11.50 -13.76 -15.77
CA ARG A 1 10.23 -13.90 -16.52
C ARG A 1 9.38 -12.66 -16.32
N TYR A 2 8.60 -12.25 -17.30
CA TYR A 2 7.67 -11.12 -17.24
C TYR A 2 6.27 -11.59 -17.62
N SER A 3 5.26 -11.05 -16.98
CA SER A 3 3.86 -11.22 -17.36
C SER A 3 3.09 -9.93 -17.07
N GLU A 4 2.34 -9.45 -18.02
CA GLU A 4 1.29 -8.49 -17.81
C GLU A 4 0.07 -9.23 -17.28
N VAL A 5 -0.49 -8.74 -16.17
CA VAL A 5 -1.58 -9.39 -15.44
C VAL A 5 -2.84 -8.56 -15.48
N LEU A 6 -2.69 -7.25 -15.33
CA LEU A 6 -3.78 -6.28 -15.39
C LEU A 6 -3.54 -5.37 -16.60
N GLU A 7 -4.56 -5.19 -17.43
CA GLU A 7 -4.49 -4.34 -18.63
C GLU A 7 -4.10 -2.88 -18.30
N ASN A 8 -4.57 -2.39 -17.18
CA ASN A 8 -4.25 -1.06 -16.65
C ASN A 8 -4.40 -1.05 -15.12
N SER A 9 -3.97 0.04 -14.48
CA SER A 9 -3.98 0.15 -13.01
C SER A 9 -5.39 0.05 -12.38
N ARG A 10 -6.44 0.35 -13.13
CA ARG A 10 -7.84 0.34 -12.67
C ARG A 10 -8.59 -0.94 -13.02
N SER A 11 -7.95 -1.85 -13.76
CA SER A 11 -8.57 -3.12 -14.17
C SER A 11 -9.00 -3.92 -12.94
N ARG A 12 -10.20 -4.45 -13.01
CA ARG A 12 -10.75 -5.38 -12.00
C ARG A 12 -10.82 -6.81 -12.53
N ASP A 13 -10.27 -7.06 -13.72
CA ASP A 13 -10.19 -8.40 -14.28
C ASP A 13 -9.12 -9.22 -13.58
N THR A 14 -9.50 -10.38 -13.07
CA THR A 14 -8.62 -11.30 -12.36
C THR A 14 -8.23 -12.53 -13.17
N GLN A 15 -8.62 -12.61 -14.44
CA GLN A 15 -8.36 -13.79 -15.30
C GLN A 15 -6.85 -14.10 -15.44
N GLY A 16 -6.00 -13.07 -15.39
CA GLY A 16 -4.54 -13.22 -15.46
C GLY A 16 -3.88 -13.77 -14.20
N PHE A 17 -4.59 -13.86 -13.07
CA PHE A 17 -3.99 -14.19 -11.76
C PHE A 17 -3.46 -15.61 -11.69
N GLU A 18 -4.16 -16.59 -12.27
CA GLU A 18 -3.68 -17.97 -12.25
C GLU A 18 -2.36 -18.12 -13.00
N LYS A 19 -2.25 -17.51 -14.18
CA LYS A 19 -0.99 -17.50 -14.93
C LYS A 19 0.14 -16.82 -14.14
N ALA A 20 -0.19 -15.73 -13.42
CA ALA A 20 0.79 -15.05 -12.58
C ALA A 20 1.27 -15.95 -11.42
N ARG A 21 0.35 -16.70 -10.78
CA ARG A 21 0.68 -17.68 -9.74
C ARG A 21 1.59 -18.78 -10.25
N GLU A 22 1.32 -19.32 -11.45
CA GLU A 22 2.16 -20.36 -12.07
C GLU A 22 3.59 -19.84 -12.29
N ILE A 23 3.74 -18.64 -12.86
CA ILE A 23 5.05 -18.01 -13.06
C ILE A 23 5.75 -17.77 -11.72
N ALA A 24 5.01 -17.32 -10.71
CA ALA A 24 5.54 -17.05 -9.38
C ALA A 24 6.07 -18.34 -8.72
N LYS A 25 5.34 -19.44 -8.78
CA LYS A 25 5.78 -20.75 -8.23
C LYS A 25 7.13 -21.19 -8.78
N ASP A 26 7.41 -20.90 -10.04
CA ASP A 26 8.66 -21.22 -10.73
C ASP A 26 9.77 -20.15 -10.59
N SER A 27 9.60 -19.19 -9.71
CA SER A 27 10.51 -18.07 -9.49
C SER A 27 11.08 -18.09 -8.08
N ASP A 28 12.24 -17.47 -7.88
CA ASP A 28 12.86 -17.33 -6.54
C ASP A 28 12.23 -16.20 -5.73
N ALA A 29 11.79 -15.15 -6.42
CA ALA A 29 11.08 -14.00 -5.86
C ALA A 29 10.19 -13.35 -6.92
N VAL A 30 9.20 -12.59 -6.50
CA VAL A 30 8.28 -11.87 -7.38
C VAL A 30 8.38 -10.37 -7.14
N VAL A 31 8.54 -9.62 -8.22
CA VAL A 31 8.47 -8.15 -8.20
C VAL A 31 7.17 -7.73 -8.85
N LEU A 32 6.31 -7.08 -8.10
CA LEU A 32 5.05 -6.52 -8.57
C LEU A 32 5.20 -5.02 -8.80
N PHE A 33 4.95 -4.57 -10.03
CA PHE A 33 4.87 -3.15 -10.37
C PHE A 33 3.42 -2.71 -10.24
N LEU A 34 3.14 -1.85 -9.26
CA LEU A 34 1.81 -1.43 -8.84
C LEU A 34 1.74 0.10 -8.80
N GLY A 35 0.55 0.63 -8.64
CA GLY A 35 0.37 2.05 -8.46
C GLY A 35 -0.70 2.65 -9.37
N GLU A 36 -0.43 3.85 -9.86
CA GLU A 36 -1.35 4.62 -10.69
C GLU A 36 -0.76 4.82 -12.09
N GLU A 37 -1.58 4.64 -13.09
CA GLU A 37 -1.26 5.08 -14.44
C GLU A 37 -1.33 6.62 -14.58
N SER A 38 -0.68 7.17 -15.59
CA SER A 38 -0.54 8.63 -15.79
C SER A 38 -1.86 9.38 -15.85
N ILE A 39 -2.93 8.75 -16.35
CA ILE A 39 -4.27 9.36 -16.42
C ILE A 39 -4.86 9.69 -15.04
N LEU A 40 -4.38 9.06 -13.97
CA LEU A 40 -4.84 9.31 -12.60
C LEU A 40 -4.11 10.47 -11.93
N SER A 41 -3.09 11.03 -12.56
CA SER A 41 -2.28 12.15 -12.07
C SER A 41 -2.32 13.33 -13.04
N GLY A 42 -2.38 14.54 -12.52
CA GLY A 42 -2.36 15.76 -13.31
C GLY A 42 -3.37 16.80 -12.82
N GLU A 43 -3.47 17.90 -13.55
CA GLU A 43 -4.42 18.96 -13.27
C GLU A 43 -5.85 18.43 -13.33
N ALA A 44 -6.65 18.78 -12.33
CA ALA A 44 -8.05 18.32 -12.15
C ALA A 44 -8.22 16.80 -11.94
N HIS A 45 -7.15 16.06 -11.69
CA HIS A 45 -7.20 14.63 -11.41
C HIS A 45 -7.11 14.31 -9.91
N SER A 46 -7.89 15.02 -9.09
CA SER A 46 -8.02 14.72 -7.67
C SER A 46 -8.67 13.35 -7.43
N ARG A 47 -8.20 12.64 -6.43
CA ARG A 47 -8.83 11.40 -5.98
C ARG A 47 -9.26 11.54 -4.53
N ALA A 48 -10.52 11.21 -4.25
CA ALA A 48 -11.04 11.12 -2.89
C ALA A 48 -10.58 9.82 -2.21
N ASP A 49 -10.60 8.72 -2.95
CA ASP A 49 -10.04 7.44 -2.53
C ASP A 49 -8.62 7.33 -3.08
N ILE A 50 -7.64 7.18 -2.19
CA ILE A 50 -6.22 7.05 -2.52
C ILE A 50 -5.65 5.67 -2.22
N ASP A 51 -6.49 4.66 -2.14
CA ASP A 51 -6.06 3.27 -2.14
C ASP A 51 -5.52 2.84 -3.52
N LEU A 52 -4.80 1.73 -3.55
CA LEU A 52 -4.40 1.13 -4.82
C LEU A 52 -5.64 0.83 -5.67
N PRO A 53 -5.68 1.32 -6.92
CA PRO A 53 -6.87 1.16 -7.75
C PRO A 53 -7.00 -0.26 -8.32
N GLY A 54 -8.21 -0.59 -8.77
CA GLY A 54 -8.51 -1.84 -9.45
C GLY A 54 -8.33 -3.08 -8.57
N ALA A 55 -7.86 -4.18 -9.15
CA ALA A 55 -7.63 -5.45 -8.48
C ALA A 55 -6.17 -5.66 -8.06
N GLN A 56 -5.41 -4.58 -7.82
CA GLN A 56 -4.00 -4.68 -7.46
C GLN A 56 -3.78 -5.31 -6.08
N VAL A 57 -4.63 -5.00 -5.09
CA VAL A 57 -4.56 -5.61 -3.75
C VAL A 57 -4.84 -7.12 -3.83
N GLU A 58 -5.83 -7.51 -4.60
CA GLU A 58 -6.18 -8.92 -4.84
C GLU A 58 -5.04 -9.66 -5.54
N LEU A 59 -4.34 -9.00 -6.48
CA LEU A 59 -3.15 -9.57 -7.12
C LEU A 59 -2.03 -9.81 -6.12
N VAL A 60 -1.75 -8.85 -5.23
CA VAL A 60 -0.74 -9.02 -4.17
C VAL A 60 -1.05 -10.26 -3.33
N ARG A 61 -2.29 -10.39 -2.86
CA ARG A 61 -2.74 -11.53 -2.06
C ARG A 61 -2.60 -12.85 -2.83
N ALA A 62 -3.04 -12.87 -4.08
CA ALA A 62 -2.92 -14.04 -4.95
C ALA A 62 -1.47 -14.52 -5.13
N ILE A 63 -0.53 -13.59 -5.23
CA ILE A 63 0.90 -13.92 -5.33
C ILE A 63 1.46 -14.32 -3.97
N ARG A 64 1.07 -13.67 -2.87
CA ARG A 64 1.50 -14.04 -1.51
C ARG A 64 1.18 -15.49 -1.18
N GLU A 65 0.03 -16.00 -1.62
CA GLU A 65 -0.38 -17.40 -1.44
C GLU A 65 0.60 -18.40 -2.07
N THR A 66 1.45 -17.99 -3.00
CA THR A 66 2.48 -18.87 -3.59
C THR A 66 3.64 -19.17 -2.65
N GLY A 67 3.76 -18.44 -1.52
CA GLY A 67 4.82 -18.57 -0.53
C GLY A 67 6.17 -18.02 -0.98
N LYS A 68 6.22 -17.31 -2.11
CA LYS A 68 7.46 -16.69 -2.61
C LYS A 68 7.66 -15.31 -2.00
N PRO A 69 8.90 -14.84 -1.85
CA PRO A 69 9.18 -13.46 -1.50
C PRO A 69 8.54 -12.50 -2.49
N VAL A 70 7.82 -11.49 -2.00
CA VAL A 70 7.09 -10.51 -2.81
C VAL A 70 7.64 -9.12 -2.54
N ILE A 71 8.08 -8.44 -3.58
CA ILE A 71 8.52 -7.05 -3.56
C ILE A 71 7.52 -6.21 -4.34
N ALA A 72 6.97 -5.17 -3.72
CA ALA A 72 6.11 -4.21 -4.40
C ALA A 72 6.91 -2.97 -4.80
N VAL A 73 6.89 -2.61 -6.08
CA VAL A 73 7.40 -1.35 -6.60
C VAL A 73 6.19 -0.47 -6.91
N ILE A 74 6.01 0.59 -6.13
CA ILE A 74 4.85 1.48 -6.25
C ILE A 74 5.22 2.70 -7.09
N MET A 75 4.51 2.89 -8.18
CA MET A 75 4.65 4.06 -9.06
C MET A 75 3.37 4.89 -8.98
N ALA A 76 3.44 6.04 -8.31
CA ALA A 76 2.31 6.96 -8.16
C ALA A 76 2.79 8.37 -7.84
N GLY A 77 1.99 9.36 -8.19
CA GLY A 77 2.29 10.77 -7.92
C GLY A 77 1.83 11.27 -6.55
N ARG A 78 1.20 10.42 -5.75
CA ARG A 78 0.63 10.77 -4.43
C ARG A 78 0.94 9.69 -3.40
N PRO A 79 0.91 9.98 -2.10
CA PRO A 79 1.10 8.99 -1.04
C PRO A 79 -0.15 8.10 -0.93
N LEU A 80 -0.17 7.00 -1.66
CA LEU A 80 -1.27 6.03 -1.60
C LEU A 80 -1.33 5.37 -0.23
N THR A 81 -2.53 4.98 0.21
CA THR A 81 -2.67 4.11 1.37
C THR A 81 -2.19 2.71 1.02
N LEU A 82 -1.33 2.15 1.86
CA LEU A 82 -0.72 0.83 1.61
C LEU A 82 -1.06 -0.19 2.71
N ALA A 83 -1.96 0.17 3.64
CA ALA A 83 -2.32 -0.71 4.75
C ALA A 83 -2.81 -2.09 4.29
N ASN A 84 -3.48 -2.14 3.13
CA ASN A 84 -4.02 -3.37 2.55
C ASN A 84 -2.95 -4.31 1.97
N ILE A 85 -1.70 -3.85 1.81
CA ILE A 85 -0.62 -4.66 1.23
C ILE A 85 0.65 -4.69 2.08
N VAL A 86 0.82 -3.78 3.04
CA VAL A 86 2.09 -3.63 3.80
C VAL A 86 2.50 -4.92 4.54
N ASN A 87 1.53 -5.70 4.99
CA ASN A 87 1.77 -6.98 5.67
C ASN A 87 1.77 -8.19 4.71
N GLU A 88 1.45 -7.95 3.44
CA GLU A 88 1.37 -9.00 2.41
C GLU A 88 2.64 -9.08 1.54
N VAL A 89 3.55 -8.12 1.69
CA VAL A 89 4.79 -8.06 0.91
C VAL A 89 6.01 -8.02 1.83
N ASP A 90 7.14 -8.50 1.33
CA ASP A 90 8.39 -8.55 2.10
C ASP A 90 9.19 -7.23 1.99
N ALA A 91 8.96 -6.45 0.92
CA ALA A 91 9.55 -5.13 0.74
C ALA A 91 8.68 -4.23 -0.14
N ILE A 92 8.76 -2.92 0.11
CA ILE A 92 8.12 -1.89 -0.72
C ILE A 92 9.18 -0.89 -1.17
N LEU A 93 9.27 -0.68 -2.48
CA LEU A 93 10.02 0.41 -3.08
C LEU A 93 9.03 1.43 -3.64
N TYR A 94 8.93 2.61 -3.02
CA TYR A 94 8.08 3.67 -3.53
C TYR A 94 8.86 4.53 -4.53
N ALA A 95 8.59 4.30 -5.81
CA ALA A 95 9.35 4.89 -6.91
C ALA A 95 8.80 6.23 -7.42
N TRP A 96 7.65 6.68 -6.94
CA TRP A 96 6.98 7.90 -7.38
C TRP A 96 6.78 7.93 -8.91
N HIS A 97 7.14 9.03 -9.56
CA HIS A 97 7.24 9.16 -11.02
C HIS A 97 8.73 9.13 -11.42
N PRO A 98 9.29 7.95 -11.70
CA PRO A 98 10.75 7.79 -11.80
C PRO A 98 11.35 8.34 -13.11
N GLY A 99 10.51 8.77 -14.06
CA GLY A 99 10.95 9.34 -15.33
C GLY A 99 11.56 8.31 -16.29
N SER A 100 12.22 8.82 -17.33
CA SER A 100 12.70 8.00 -18.47
C SER A 100 13.75 6.96 -18.07
N MET A 101 14.56 7.23 -17.05
CA MET A 101 15.60 6.31 -16.57
C MET A 101 15.14 5.43 -15.41
N GLY A 102 13.84 5.47 -15.09
CA GLY A 102 13.25 4.78 -13.94
C GLY A 102 13.49 3.28 -13.92
N GLY A 103 13.38 2.62 -15.08
CA GLY A 103 13.60 1.18 -15.16
C GLY A 103 15.02 0.77 -14.75
N ALA A 104 16.04 1.49 -15.25
CA ALA A 104 17.44 1.25 -14.90
C ALA A 104 17.71 1.53 -13.41
N ALA A 105 17.19 2.67 -12.89
CA ALA A 105 17.35 3.05 -11.49
C ALA A 105 16.68 2.04 -10.54
N ILE A 106 15.45 1.62 -10.84
CA ILE A 106 14.75 0.60 -10.04
C ILE A 106 15.53 -0.73 -10.06
N ALA A 107 16.05 -1.15 -11.21
CA ALA A 107 16.86 -2.35 -11.31
C ALA A 107 18.13 -2.25 -10.45
N ASP A 108 18.84 -1.13 -10.48
CA ASP A 108 20.04 -0.93 -9.66
C ASP A 108 19.73 -1.01 -8.15
N LEU A 109 18.58 -0.50 -7.71
CA LEU A 109 18.13 -0.62 -6.33
C LEU A 109 17.76 -2.06 -5.97
N LEU A 110 16.95 -2.73 -6.79
CA LEU A 110 16.48 -4.10 -6.54
C LEU A 110 17.63 -5.12 -6.51
N PHE A 111 18.65 -4.93 -7.35
CA PHE A 111 19.82 -5.81 -7.40
C PHE A 111 21.00 -5.34 -6.54
N GLY A 112 20.81 -4.34 -5.70
CA GLY A 112 21.79 -3.90 -4.71
C GLY A 112 23.02 -3.18 -5.29
N ARG A 113 22.94 -2.67 -6.54
CA ARG A 113 24.00 -1.83 -7.13
C ARG A 113 24.01 -0.42 -6.55
N ALA A 114 22.86 0.03 -6.04
CA ALA A 114 22.70 1.27 -5.32
C ALA A 114 21.79 1.04 -4.10
N SER A 115 21.91 1.87 -3.07
CA SER A 115 21.02 1.85 -1.92
C SER A 115 19.98 2.97 -2.05
N PRO A 116 18.71 2.74 -1.67
CA PRO A 116 17.72 3.79 -1.57
C PRO A 116 18.18 4.89 -0.61
N SER A 117 18.23 6.14 -1.08
CA SER A 117 18.70 7.29 -0.28
C SER A 117 17.63 8.37 -0.12
N GLY A 118 16.51 8.25 -0.82
CA GLY A 118 15.41 9.19 -0.72
C GLY A 118 14.73 9.16 0.64
N LYS A 119 14.33 10.34 1.13
CA LYS A 119 13.49 10.49 2.31
C LYS A 119 12.07 10.78 1.87
N LEU A 120 11.07 10.30 2.63
CA LEU A 120 9.67 10.60 2.34
C LEU A 120 9.42 12.11 2.52
N PRO A 121 8.88 12.81 1.50
CA PRO A 121 8.61 14.24 1.58
C PRO A 121 7.27 14.56 2.26
N VAL A 122 6.47 13.56 2.55
CA VAL A 122 5.09 13.68 3.04
C VAL A 122 4.74 12.45 3.89
N SER A 123 3.86 12.62 4.87
CA SER A 123 3.33 11.52 5.66
C SER A 123 2.43 10.63 4.81
N PHE A 124 2.54 9.32 4.98
CA PHE A 124 1.66 8.35 4.33
C PHE A 124 0.49 8.02 5.24
N PRO A 125 -0.74 8.25 4.81
CA PRO A 125 -1.91 7.86 5.59
C PRO A 125 -2.08 6.33 5.57
N ARG A 126 -2.53 5.79 6.69
CA ARG A 126 -2.90 4.38 6.76
C ARG A 126 -4.21 4.13 6.01
N MET A 127 -5.13 5.08 6.10
CA MET A 127 -6.43 5.03 5.44
C MET A 127 -6.86 6.43 4.98
N VAL A 128 -7.74 6.46 4.00
CA VAL A 128 -8.21 7.71 3.37
C VAL A 128 -8.80 8.69 4.38
N GLY A 129 -9.52 8.21 5.38
CA GLY A 129 -10.17 9.05 6.39
C GLY A 129 -9.22 9.85 7.30
N GLN A 130 -7.90 9.58 7.26
CA GLN A 130 -6.91 10.34 8.02
C GLN A 130 -6.44 11.62 7.33
N VAL A 131 -6.71 11.78 6.03
CA VAL A 131 -6.28 12.97 5.28
C VAL A 131 -7.12 14.19 5.69
N PRO A 132 -6.48 15.36 6.00
CA PRO A 132 -5.04 15.66 5.93
C PRO A 132 -4.24 15.16 7.15
N ILE A 133 -3.05 14.61 6.91
CA ILE A 133 -2.12 14.18 7.94
C ILE A 133 -0.82 14.98 7.84
N TYR A 134 -0.31 15.46 8.96
CA TYR A 134 0.86 16.34 9.01
C TYR A 134 1.97 15.75 9.86
N TYR A 135 3.18 15.72 9.33
CA TYR A 135 4.38 15.27 10.04
C TYR A 135 4.61 16.01 11.38
N ASN A 136 4.29 17.30 11.44
CA ASN A 136 4.48 18.14 12.62
C ASN A 136 3.24 18.23 13.53
N GLN A 137 2.29 17.34 13.38
CA GLN A 137 1.12 17.28 14.27
C GLN A 137 1.59 17.00 15.70
N LYS A 138 1.16 17.83 16.62
CA LYS A 138 1.45 17.62 18.04
C LYS A 138 0.49 16.59 18.64
N ASN A 139 1.00 15.79 19.55
CA ASN A 139 0.16 14.84 20.28
C ASN A 139 -0.97 15.57 20.99
N THR A 140 -2.15 14.98 20.93
CA THR A 140 -3.32 15.42 21.70
C THR A 140 -3.18 15.01 23.17
N GLY A 141 -4.07 15.51 24.03
CA GLY A 141 -4.06 15.14 25.46
C GLY A 141 -4.32 13.65 25.73
N LYS A 142 -4.84 12.93 24.74
CA LYS A 142 -5.08 11.46 24.80
C LYS A 142 -4.67 10.83 23.46
N PRO A 143 -3.37 10.66 23.21
CA PRO A 143 -2.92 10.00 21.99
C PRO A 143 -3.35 8.51 22.02
N PRO A 144 -3.67 7.91 20.87
CA PRO A 144 -3.96 6.49 20.79
C PRO A 144 -2.76 5.68 21.24
N GLN A 145 -3.02 4.64 22.02
CA GLN A 145 -2.01 3.65 22.37
C GLN A 145 -2.12 2.43 21.43
N PRO A 146 -1.02 1.76 21.10
CA PRO A 146 -1.07 0.64 20.15
C PRO A 146 -2.07 -0.46 20.53
N ASP A 147 -2.22 -0.73 21.81
CA ASP A 147 -3.14 -1.73 22.36
C ASP A 147 -4.58 -1.24 22.49
N SER A 148 -4.82 0.06 22.30
CA SER A 148 -6.15 0.67 22.32
C SER A 148 -6.74 0.91 20.93
N ILE A 149 -6.05 0.48 19.88
CA ILE A 149 -6.53 0.59 18.49
C ILE A 149 -7.35 -0.64 18.15
N VAL A 150 -8.59 -0.43 17.77
CA VAL A 150 -9.54 -1.50 17.44
C VAL A 150 -10.14 -1.21 16.07
N HIS A 151 -10.22 -2.24 15.22
CA HIS A 151 -10.95 -2.14 13.97
C HIS A 151 -12.45 -2.09 14.25
N ILE A 152 -13.20 -1.37 13.44
CA ILE A 152 -14.65 -1.20 13.64
C ILE A 152 -15.40 -2.54 13.68
N ASP A 153 -14.96 -3.50 12.88
CA ASP A 153 -15.57 -4.83 12.83
C ASP A 153 -15.29 -5.68 14.09
N ASP A 154 -14.28 -5.31 14.86
CA ASP A 154 -13.86 -5.99 16.10
C ASP A 154 -14.43 -5.33 17.38
N ILE A 155 -15.26 -4.30 17.25
CA ILE A 155 -15.65 -3.45 18.38
C ILE A 155 -16.39 -4.21 19.49
N GLU A 156 -17.20 -5.22 19.11
CA GLU A 156 -17.96 -6.00 20.09
C GLU A 156 -17.08 -6.90 20.95
N GLU A 157 -15.95 -7.37 20.39
CA GLU A 157 -15.02 -8.26 21.09
C GLU A 157 -13.97 -7.51 21.90
N LYS A 158 -13.45 -6.42 21.34
CA LYS A 158 -12.23 -5.77 21.87
C LYS A 158 -12.46 -4.41 22.51
N ALA A 159 -13.57 -3.77 22.24
CA ALA A 159 -13.89 -2.45 22.76
C ALA A 159 -15.04 -2.49 23.76
N PRO A 160 -14.79 -2.75 25.05
CA PRO A 160 -15.82 -2.75 26.05
C PRO A 160 -16.47 -1.37 26.14
N GLN A 161 -17.78 -1.34 26.10
CA GLN A 161 -18.53 -0.11 26.27
C GLN A 161 -18.54 0.28 27.76
N THR A 162 -18.28 1.55 28.03
CA THR A 162 -18.47 2.09 29.36
C THR A 162 -19.97 2.27 29.65
N SER A 163 -20.31 2.39 30.90
CA SER A 163 -21.70 2.67 31.35
C SER A 163 -22.31 3.94 30.75
N LEU A 164 -21.50 4.79 30.13
CA LEU A 164 -21.91 6.01 29.43
C LEU A 164 -21.99 5.84 27.90
N GLY A 165 -21.85 4.63 27.38
CA GLY A 165 -21.84 4.37 25.93
C GLY A 165 -20.59 4.88 25.20
N MET A 166 -19.55 5.29 25.95
CA MET A 166 -18.27 5.72 25.38
C MET A 166 -17.35 4.52 25.26
N THR A 167 -16.71 4.37 24.11
CA THR A 167 -15.65 3.36 23.95
C THR A 167 -14.35 3.87 24.57
N ALA A 168 -13.63 2.99 25.24
CA ALA A 168 -12.31 3.29 25.80
C ALA A 168 -11.19 3.18 24.75
N TYR A 169 -11.51 2.75 23.53
CA TYR A 169 -10.55 2.46 22.46
C TYR A 169 -10.69 3.43 21.30
N HIS A 170 -9.60 3.59 20.58
CA HIS A 170 -9.58 4.35 19.34
C HIS A 170 -9.86 3.41 18.17
N LEU A 171 -10.90 3.74 17.40
CA LEU A 171 -11.27 2.94 16.23
C LEU A 171 -10.46 3.37 15.01
N ASP A 172 -9.96 2.39 14.27
CA ASP A 172 -9.26 2.60 13.00
C ASP A 172 -8.21 3.73 13.04
N ALA A 173 -7.52 3.86 14.17
CA ALA A 173 -6.47 4.85 14.29
C ALA A 173 -5.34 4.56 13.31
N GLY A 174 -4.88 5.60 12.63
CA GLY A 174 -3.84 5.47 11.65
C GLY A 174 -2.44 5.34 12.24
N TYR A 175 -1.47 5.05 11.38
CA TYR A 175 -0.07 5.22 11.71
C TYR A 175 0.27 6.72 11.75
N GLU A 176 0.94 7.14 12.79
CA GLU A 176 1.70 8.38 12.82
C GLU A 176 3.11 8.15 12.24
#